data_ff21cf8462dfb752b9e38324ef83792d
#
_entry.id   ff21cf8462dfb752b9e38324ef83792d
#
_cell.length_a   1.000
_cell.length_b   1.000
_cell.length_c   1.000
_cell.angle_alpha   90.00
_cell.angle_beta   90.00
_cell.angle_gamma   90.00
#
_symmetry.space_group_name_H-M   'P 1'
#
loop_
_entity.id
_entity.type
_entity.pdbx_description
1 polymer ?
#
loop_
_entity_poly.entity_id
_entity_poly.type
_entity_poly.pdbx_seq_one_letter_code
_entity_poly.pdbx_strand_id
1 'polypeptide(L)'
;LTPAENVSLTSKLPPLPILERLGLTKEESKRNVLKLSGGQQQRVAIARALASEAPVILADEPTGNLDEDTAQDITEILKESAHKMNKCVVVVTHSNELAKQADVVFRLKKGELQVLERVDDLAAQHQPRRNNASRSERRAR
;
A
#
# COMPACT_ATOMS: atom_id res chain seq x y z
N LEU A 1 -18.46 18.65 6.23
CA LEU A 1 -18.58 17.27 6.71
C LEU A 1 -17.49 16.96 7.75
N THR A 2 -17.82 16.07 8.67
CA THR A 2 -16.87 15.45 9.59
C THR A 2 -16.19 14.25 8.91
N PRO A 3 -15.05 13.74 9.43
CA PRO A 3 -14.47 12.47 9.00
C PRO A 3 -15.46 11.30 9.02
N ALA A 4 -16.23 11.19 10.09
CA ALA A 4 -17.24 10.13 10.22
C ALA A 4 -18.31 10.20 9.11
N GLU A 5 -18.81 11.39 8.82
CA GLU A 5 -19.77 11.60 7.71
C GLU A 5 -19.14 11.28 6.35
N ASN A 6 -17.87 11.67 6.12
CA ASN A 6 -17.16 11.34 4.88
C ASN A 6 -17.06 9.83 4.64
N VAL A 7 -16.72 9.05 5.64
CA VAL A 7 -16.65 7.58 5.54
C VAL A 7 -18.04 7.00 5.30
N SER A 8 -19.06 7.51 5.98
CA SER A 8 -20.44 7.05 5.84
C SER A 8 -21.05 7.32 4.47
N LEU A 9 -20.46 8.19 3.64
CA LEU A 9 -20.90 8.39 2.26
C LEU A 9 -20.68 7.14 1.38
N THR A 10 -19.70 6.33 1.68
CA THR A 10 -19.27 5.20 0.83
C THR A 10 -19.41 3.85 1.51
N SER A 11 -19.76 3.81 2.80
CA SER A 11 -19.84 2.59 3.58
C SER A 11 -21.04 2.57 4.51
N LYS A 12 -21.61 1.37 4.65
CA LYS A 12 -22.63 1.07 5.67
C LYS A 12 -22.02 0.66 7.01
N LEU A 13 -20.72 0.41 7.05
CA LEU A 13 -20.01 0.03 8.27
C LEU A 13 -19.82 1.26 9.18
N PRO A 14 -19.74 1.06 10.51
CA PRO A 14 -19.43 2.13 11.45
C PRO A 14 -18.10 2.83 11.09
N PRO A 15 -18.06 4.17 10.97
CA PRO A 15 -16.87 4.88 10.50
C PRO A 15 -15.72 4.95 11.53
N LEU A 16 -16.04 4.90 12.84
CA LEU A 16 -15.05 5.10 13.88
C LEU A 16 -13.91 4.07 13.87
N PRO A 17 -14.14 2.76 13.75
CA PRO A 17 -13.06 1.79 13.78
C PRO A 17 -11.99 2.01 12.71
N ILE A 18 -12.38 2.35 11.48
CA ILE A 18 -11.40 2.62 10.41
C ILE A 18 -10.68 3.95 10.62
N LEU A 19 -11.38 4.97 11.14
CA LEU A 19 -10.76 6.26 11.44
C LEU A 19 -9.74 6.16 12.58
N GLU A 20 -10.07 5.44 13.64
CA GLU A 20 -9.16 5.20 14.77
C GLU A 20 -7.94 4.38 14.33
N ARG A 21 -8.12 3.37 13.50
CA ARG A 21 -7.02 2.59 12.93
C ARG A 21 -6.07 3.45 12.09
N LEU A 22 -6.59 4.50 11.45
CA LEU A 22 -5.82 5.48 10.70
C LEU A 22 -5.31 6.64 11.58
N GLY A 23 -5.40 6.52 12.91
CA GLY A 23 -4.81 7.44 13.87
C GLY A 23 -5.61 8.73 14.08
N LEU A 24 -6.91 8.75 13.74
CA LEU A 24 -7.80 9.86 14.13
C LEU A 24 -8.49 9.52 15.43
N THR A 25 -8.47 10.46 16.36
CA THR A 25 -9.20 10.33 17.62
C THR A 25 -10.71 10.46 17.40
N LYS A 26 -11.48 10.03 18.41
CA LYS A 26 -12.94 10.15 18.41
C LYS A 26 -13.41 11.61 18.29
N GLU A 27 -12.69 12.53 18.92
CA GLU A 27 -12.94 13.97 18.87
C GLU A 27 -12.65 14.52 17.48
N GLU A 28 -11.53 14.15 16.87
CA GLU A 28 -11.17 14.54 15.51
C GLU A 28 -12.16 14.00 14.49
N SER A 29 -12.67 12.79 14.69
CA SER A 29 -13.66 12.15 13.81
C SER A 29 -15.01 12.89 13.76
N LYS A 30 -15.28 13.75 14.75
CA LYS A 30 -16.49 14.58 14.84
C LYS A 30 -16.25 16.06 14.49
N ARG A 31 -15.01 16.44 14.24
CA ARG A 31 -14.64 17.83 13.91
C ARG A 31 -14.84 18.07 12.40
N ASN A 32 -15.11 19.30 11.99
CA ASN A 32 -15.14 19.62 10.58
C ASN A 32 -13.80 19.27 9.91
N VAL A 33 -13.84 18.51 8.80
CA VAL A 33 -12.65 18.02 8.10
C VAL A 33 -11.70 19.15 7.69
N LEU A 34 -12.22 20.34 7.36
CA LEU A 34 -11.42 21.50 6.99
C LEU A 34 -10.60 22.08 8.16
N LYS A 35 -10.89 21.69 9.41
CA LYS A 35 -10.13 22.09 10.60
C LYS A 35 -9.06 21.07 10.98
N LEU A 36 -8.92 20.00 10.22
CA LEU A 36 -7.89 18.99 10.40
C LEU A 36 -6.61 19.39 9.64
N SER A 37 -5.47 18.86 10.08
CA SER A 37 -4.21 18.99 9.34
C SER A 37 -4.30 18.30 7.96
N GLY A 38 -3.42 18.68 7.02
CA GLY A 38 -3.37 18.04 5.70
C GLY A 38 -3.19 16.53 5.76
N GLY A 39 -2.32 16.04 6.64
CA GLY A 39 -2.12 14.61 6.86
C GLY A 39 -3.34 13.91 7.43
N GLN A 40 -4.07 14.56 8.35
CA GLN A 40 -5.33 14.03 8.87
C GLN A 40 -6.42 13.98 7.79
N GLN A 41 -6.53 15.02 6.96
CA GLN A 41 -7.45 15.04 5.82
C GLN A 41 -7.15 13.92 4.83
N GLN A 42 -5.87 13.68 4.55
CA GLN A 42 -5.43 12.57 3.69
C GLN A 42 -5.83 11.21 4.28
N ARG A 43 -5.66 11.01 5.57
CA ARG A 43 -6.11 9.78 6.26
C ARG A 43 -7.62 9.58 6.21
N VAL A 44 -8.40 10.66 6.29
CA VAL A 44 -9.85 10.60 6.09
C VAL A 44 -10.21 10.13 4.67
N ALA A 45 -9.52 10.65 3.66
CA ALA A 45 -9.73 10.22 2.27
C ALA A 45 -9.39 8.73 2.08
N ILE A 46 -8.31 8.27 2.69
CA ILE A 46 -7.92 6.84 2.70
C ILE A 46 -8.98 5.99 3.43
N ALA A 47 -9.45 6.43 4.60
CA ALA A 47 -10.51 5.75 5.35
C ALA A 47 -11.78 5.57 4.50
N ARG A 48 -12.19 6.62 3.82
CA ARG A 48 -13.35 6.60 2.92
C ARG A 48 -13.18 5.59 1.77
N ALA A 49 -11.99 5.54 1.16
CA ALA A 49 -11.70 4.59 0.09
C ALA A 49 -11.68 3.14 0.59
N LEU A 50 -11.03 2.90 1.75
CA LEU A 50 -10.92 1.56 2.36
C LEU A 50 -12.27 1.02 2.86
N ALA A 51 -13.12 1.89 3.39
CA ALA A 51 -14.45 1.52 3.88
C ALA A 51 -15.45 1.24 2.75
N SER A 52 -15.15 1.69 1.54
CA SER A 52 -15.97 1.42 0.36
C SER A 52 -16.00 -0.07 0.02
N GLU A 53 -17.14 -0.56 -0.47
CA GLU A 53 -17.28 -1.93 -0.98
C GLU A 53 -16.64 -2.11 -2.37
N ALA A 54 -16.08 -1.06 -2.96
CA ALA A 54 -15.42 -1.13 -4.26
C ALA A 54 -14.28 -2.16 -4.27
N PRO A 55 -14.18 -3.00 -5.31
CA PRO A 55 -13.14 -4.01 -5.40
C PRO A 55 -11.76 -3.44 -5.76
N VAL A 56 -11.71 -2.18 -6.21
CA VAL A 56 -10.48 -1.49 -6.63
C VAL A 56 -10.27 -0.24 -5.79
N ILE A 57 -9.05 -0.05 -5.29
CA ILE A 57 -8.59 1.17 -4.63
C ILE A 57 -7.52 1.81 -5.51
N LEU A 58 -7.72 3.09 -5.82
CA LEU A 58 -6.75 3.92 -6.51
C LEU A 58 -6.17 4.93 -5.53
N ALA A 59 -4.87 4.93 -5.35
CA ALA A 59 -4.17 5.83 -4.45
C ALA A 59 -3.06 6.59 -5.20
N ASP A 60 -3.14 7.91 -5.16
CA ASP A 60 -2.14 8.81 -5.74
C ASP A 60 -1.32 9.46 -4.61
N GLU A 61 -0.04 9.14 -4.54
CA GLU A 61 0.91 9.58 -3.50
C GLU A 61 0.33 9.45 -2.07
N PRO A 62 -0.14 8.26 -1.65
CA PRO A 62 -0.90 8.12 -0.40
C PRO A 62 -0.09 8.42 0.87
N THR A 63 1.24 8.46 0.77
CA THR A 63 2.17 8.70 1.90
C THR A 63 2.96 10.00 1.77
N GLY A 64 2.73 10.81 0.74
CA GLY A 64 3.59 11.91 0.32
C GLY A 64 3.77 13.05 1.33
N ASN A 65 2.82 13.29 2.23
CA ASN A 65 2.85 14.37 3.24
C ASN A 65 2.79 13.84 4.67
N LEU A 66 3.16 12.58 4.88
CA LEU A 66 3.09 11.92 6.18
C LEU A 66 4.49 11.71 6.74
N ASP A 67 4.59 11.70 8.09
CA ASP A 67 5.76 11.21 8.79
C ASP A 67 5.99 9.72 8.50
N GLU A 68 7.19 9.24 8.75
CA GLU A 68 7.63 7.89 8.39
C GLU A 68 6.75 6.81 9.04
N ASP A 69 6.46 6.94 10.34
CA ASP A 69 5.63 5.98 11.07
C ASP A 69 4.21 5.90 10.49
N THR A 70 3.59 7.06 10.25
CA THR A 70 2.24 7.13 9.65
C THR A 70 2.25 6.60 8.21
N ALA A 71 3.29 6.90 7.43
CA ALA A 71 3.46 6.37 6.07
C ALA A 71 3.55 4.84 6.06
N GLN A 72 4.27 4.26 7.03
CA GLN A 72 4.37 2.81 7.20
C GLN A 72 3.00 2.20 7.56
N ASP A 73 2.27 2.79 8.50
CA ASP A 73 0.93 2.34 8.88
C ASP A 73 -0.03 2.33 7.68
N ILE A 74 -0.04 3.39 6.88
CA ILE A 74 -0.85 3.48 5.65
C ILE A 74 -0.45 2.39 4.66
N THR A 75 0.84 2.16 4.48
CA THR A 75 1.35 1.11 3.58
C THR A 75 0.88 -0.27 4.01
N GLU A 76 0.96 -0.59 5.30
CA GLU A 76 0.47 -1.87 5.84
C GLU A 76 -1.04 -2.04 5.65
N ILE A 77 -1.83 -0.99 5.85
CA ILE A 77 -3.28 -1.02 5.63
C ILE A 77 -3.61 -1.27 4.16
N LEU A 78 -2.90 -0.65 3.23
CA LEU A 78 -3.08 -0.89 1.78
C LEU A 78 -2.72 -2.33 1.41
N LYS A 79 -1.62 -2.88 1.95
CA LYS A 79 -1.23 -4.28 1.78
C LYS A 79 -2.30 -5.25 2.31
N GLU A 80 -2.80 -5.01 3.50
CA GLU A 80 -3.87 -5.82 4.06
C GLU A 80 -5.14 -5.78 3.21
N SER A 81 -5.49 -4.62 2.66
CA SER A 81 -6.63 -4.47 1.76
C SER A 81 -6.48 -5.35 0.52
N ALA A 82 -5.27 -5.43 -0.04
CA ALA A 82 -4.99 -6.30 -1.17
C ALA A 82 -4.99 -7.80 -0.78
N HIS A 83 -4.27 -8.17 0.27
CA HIS A 83 -3.98 -9.58 0.58
C HIS A 83 -5.05 -10.25 1.45
N LYS A 84 -5.68 -9.50 2.37
CA LYS A 84 -6.69 -10.06 3.29
C LYS A 84 -8.13 -9.74 2.86
N MET A 85 -8.36 -8.57 2.26
CA MET A 85 -9.69 -8.14 1.83
C MET A 85 -9.94 -8.38 0.33
N ASN A 86 -8.99 -8.95 -0.36
CA ASN A 86 -9.06 -9.33 -1.77
C ASN A 86 -9.40 -8.15 -2.71
N LYS A 87 -8.90 -6.96 -2.39
CA LYS A 87 -9.05 -5.76 -3.21
C LYS A 87 -7.87 -5.61 -4.16
N CYS A 88 -8.12 -5.07 -5.34
CA CYS A 88 -7.05 -4.61 -6.24
C CYS A 88 -6.62 -3.20 -5.79
N VAL A 89 -5.39 -3.06 -5.30
CA VAL A 89 -4.84 -1.77 -4.86
C VAL A 89 -3.82 -1.30 -5.88
N VAL A 90 -4.12 -0.17 -6.52
CA VAL A 90 -3.23 0.48 -7.48
C VAL A 90 -2.71 1.78 -6.86
N VAL A 91 -1.40 1.89 -6.75
CA VAL A 91 -0.72 3.04 -6.14
C VAL A 91 0.16 3.72 -7.18
N VAL A 92 0.03 5.04 -7.30
CA VAL A 92 0.97 5.88 -8.03
C VAL A 92 1.86 6.59 -7.00
N THR A 93 3.17 6.45 -7.10
CA THR A 93 4.09 7.03 -6.13
C THR A 93 5.48 7.27 -6.69
N HIS A 94 6.19 8.26 -6.14
CA HIS A 94 7.62 8.46 -6.31
C HIS A 94 8.44 7.82 -5.16
N SER A 95 7.78 7.27 -4.13
CA SER A 95 8.44 6.60 -3.01
C SER A 95 8.94 5.22 -3.40
N ASN A 96 10.26 5.03 -3.40
CA ASN A 96 10.89 3.73 -3.62
C ASN A 96 10.55 2.75 -2.48
N GLU A 97 10.39 3.25 -1.25
CA GLU A 97 10.06 2.41 -0.09
C GLU A 97 8.66 1.82 -0.21
N LEU A 98 7.70 2.63 -0.67
CA LEU A 98 6.35 2.14 -0.93
C LEU A 98 6.32 1.18 -2.13
N ALA A 99 7.03 1.50 -3.21
CA ALA A 99 7.12 0.65 -4.41
C ALA A 99 7.68 -0.74 -4.10
N LYS A 100 8.72 -0.85 -3.27
CA LYS A 100 9.32 -2.13 -2.86
C LYS A 100 8.35 -3.05 -2.10
N GLN A 101 7.28 -2.53 -1.56
CA GLN A 101 6.28 -3.29 -0.80
C GLN A 101 5.10 -3.77 -1.67
N ALA A 102 5.07 -3.41 -2.94
CA ALA A 102 4.05 -3.86 -3.89
C ALA A 102 4.34 -5.26 -4.44
N ASP A 103 3.29 -5.98 -4.81
CA ASP A 103 3.40 -7.30 -5.43
C ASP A 103 3.94 -7.21 -6.87
N VAL A 104 3.56 -6.15 -7.58
CA VAL A 104 4.01 -5.84 -8.94
C VAL A 104 4.34 -4.37 -9.05
N VAL A 105 5.49 -4.05 -9.63
CA VAL A 105 5.94 -2.68 -9.84
C VAL A 105 6.03 -2.37 -11.33
N PHE A 106 5.35 -1.30 -11.73
CA PHE A 106 5.45 -0.75 -13.07
C PHE A 106 6.17 0.59 -13.03
N ARG A 107 6.99 0.84 -14.03
CA ARG A 107 7.56 2.17 -14.28
C ARG A 107 6.90 2.79 -15.49
N LEU A 108 6.38 4.00 -15.32
CA LEU A 108 5.90 4.82 -16.43
C LEU A 108 7.06 5.69 -16.93
N LYS A 109 7.48 5.48 -18.19
CA LYS A 109 8.53 6.27 -18.81
C LYS A 109 8.13 6.61 -20.24
N LYS A 110 8.11 7.91 -20.57
CA LYS A 110 7.75 8.41 -21.92
C LYS A 110 6.42 7.85 -22.48
N GLY A 111 5.42 7.70 -21.60
CA GLY A 111 4.11 7.18 -21.98
C GLY A 111 4.02 5.65 -22.08
N GLU A 112 5.08 4.92 -21.80
CA GLU A 112 5.11 3.46 -21.80
C GLU A 112 5.21 2.89 -20.39
N LEU A 113 4.45 1.83 -20.12
CA LEU A 113 4.52 1.07 -18.87
C LEU A 113 5.49 -0.11 -19.04
N GLN A 114 6.45 -0.19 -18.13
CA GLN A 114 7.41 -1.29 -18.06
C GLN A 114 7.26 -2.01 -16.71
N VAL A 115 7.15 -3.33 -16.72
CA VAL A 115 7.17 -4.15 -15.50
C VAL A 115 8.61 -4.20 -14.99
N LEU A 116 8.85 -3.79 -13.75
CA LEU A 116 10.17 -3.82 -13.13
C LEU A 116 10.38 -5.07 -12.28
N GLU A 117 9.42 -5.38 -11.43
CA GLU A 117 9.54 -6.46 -10.47
C GLU A 117 8.19 -7.15 -10.27
N ARG A 118 8.24 -8.48 -10.09
CA ARG A 118 7.15 -9.29 -9.57
C ARG A 118 7.67 -10.11 -8.40
N VAL A 119 6.84 -10.36 -7.40
CA VAL A 119 7.23 -11.17 -6.23
C VAL A 119 7.74 -12.56 -6.64
N ASP A 120 7.14 -13.18 -7.67
CA ASP A 120 7.57 -14.48 -8.21
C ASP A 120 8.98 -14.43 -8.81
N ASP A 121 9.37 -13.32 -9.43
CA ASP A 121 10.70 -13.11 -10.01
C ASP A 121 11.76 -12.92 -8.90
N LEU A 122 11.39 -12.30 -7.78
CA LEU A 122 12.26 -12.14 -6.61
C LEU A 122 12.56 -13.48 -5.93
N ALA A 123 11.60 -14.38 -5.85
CA ALA A 123 11.79 -15.74 -5.33
C ALA A 123 12.77 -16.56 -6.18
N ALA A 124 12.76 -16.38 -7.51
CA ALA A 124 13.66 -17.04 -8.44
C ALA A 124 15.12 -16.55 -8.33
N GLN A 125 15.35 -15.28 -7.94
CA GLN A 125 16.68 -14.70 -7.75
C GLN A 125 17.36 -15.13 -6.44
N HIS A 126 16.62 -15.65 -5.47
CA HIS A 126 17.13 -16.11 -4.18
C HIS A 126 17.44 -17.61 -4.12
N GLN A 127 17.38 -18.35 -5.24
CA GLN A 127 17.92 -19.69 -5.28
C GLN A 127 19.46 -19.60 -5.38
N PRO A 128 20.22 -20.12 -4.38
CA PRO A 128 21.67 -20.17 -4.47
C PRO A 128 22.03 -21.01 -5.69
N ARG A 129 22.84 -20.45 -6.58
CA ARG A 129 23.44 -21.20 -7.70
C ARG A 129 24.08 -22.45 -7.11
N ARG A 130 23.50 -23.60 -7.36
CA ARG A 130 24.17 -24.88 -7.05
C ARG A 130 25.44 -24.88 -7.87
N ASN A 131 26.55 -24.68 -7.16
CA ASN A 131 27.90 -24.89 -7.70
C ASN A 131 27.99 -26.34 -8.18
N ASN A 132 27.94 -26.51 -9.48
CA ASN A 132 28.35 -27.74 -10.16
C ASN A 132 29.87 -27.76 -10.25
N ALA A 133 30.53 -27.82 -9.07
CA ALA A 133 31.95 -28.05 -8.96
C ALA A 133 32.17 -29.39 -8.26
N SER A 134 32.04 -30.48 -9.00
CA SER A 134 32.70 -31.74 -8.69
C SER A 134 32.42 -32.79 -9.76
N ARG A 135 33.07 -32.68 -10.91
CA ARG A 135 33.29 -33.85 -11.77
C ARG A 135 34.45 -33.60 -12.74
N SER A 136 35.63 -33.50 -12.17
CA SER A 136 36.83 -33.72 -12.95
C SER A 136 37.99 -34.07 -12.01
N GLU A 137 37.96 -35.29 -11.48
CA GLU A 137 39.17 -35.96 -10.97
C GLU A 137 38.84 -37.41 -10.68
N ARG A 138 38.82 -38.22 -11.71
CA ARG A 138 39.16 -39.68 -11.68
C ARG A 138 39.34 -40.17 -13.09
N ARG A 139 40.49 -39.86 -13.66
CA ARG A 139 41.14 -40.68 -14.67
C ARG A 139 42.62 -40.33 -14.71
N ALA A 140 43.38 -40.90 -13.81
CA ALA A 140 44.81 -41.15 -13.93
C ALA A 140 45.16 -42.31 -13.00
N ARG A 141 45.09 -43.51 -13.50
CA ARG A 141 45.95 -44.70 -13.32
C ARG A 141 45.18 -45.94 -13.74
#